data_1840b0ad8f8dda0c3e40790d8966ff8e
#
_entry.id   1840b0ad8f8dda0c3e40790d8966ff8e
#
_cell.length_a   1.000
_cell.length_b   1.000
_cell.length_c   1.000
_cell.angle_alpha   90.00
_cell.angle_beta   90.00
_cell.angle_gamma   90.00
#
_symmetry.space_group_name_H-M   'P 1'
#
loop_
_entity.id
_entity.type
_entity.pdbx_description
1 polymer ?
#
loop_
_entity_poly.entity_id
_entity_poly.type
_entity_poly.pdbx_seq_one_letter_code
_entity_poly.pdbx_strand_id
1 'polypeptide(L)'
;MTADPAAAPRCGFVALIGAPNVGKSTLVNALVGSKVTIVSRKVQTTRALIRGIVIENNAQIVLVDTPGIFAPKRRLDRAMVSTAWSGAHDADLVCMLIDARAGIDEEADAILGKLASVAHPKLLIINKIDLVPREKLLALAQEANARLPFEQTFMISAMSGDGVDDLRAALALRMPEGPFHYPEDQMS
;
A
#
# COMPACT_ATOMS: atom_id res chain seq x y z
N MET A 1 21.68 5.72 4.53
CA MET A 1 22.25 5.47 3.20
C MET A 1 21.97 6.65 2.31
N THR A 2 23.01 7.27 1.83
CA THR A 2 22.86 8.33 0.84
C THR A 2 22.53 7.71 -0.51
N ALA A 3 21.56 8.27 -1.20
CA ALA A 3 21.22 7.82 -2.55
C ALA A 3 22.47 7.95 -3.45
N ASP A 4 22.75 6.92 -4.20
CA ASP A 4 23.81 6.98 -5.20
C ASP A 4 23.34 7.91 -6.33
N PRO A 5 24.01 9.05 -6.55
CA PRO A 5 23.60 9.98 -7.61
C PRO A 5 23.72 9.39 -9.01
N ALA A 6 24.42 8.28 -9.16
CA ALA A 6 24.55 7.56 -10.43
C ALA A 6 23.48 6.49 -10.61
N ALA A 7 22.65 6.24 -9.60
CA ALA A 7 21.59 5.24 -9.71
C ALA A 7 20.51 5.69 -10.68
N ALA A 8 20.05 4.77 -11.53
CA ALA A 8 18.93 5.04 -12.44
C ALA A 8 17.67 5.38 -11.64
N PRO A 9 16.84 6.33 -12.10
CA PRO A 9 15.58 6.62 -11.44
C PRO A 9 14.65 5.41 -11.47
N ARG A 10 13.81 5.32 -10.47
CA ARG A 10 12.81 4.26 -10.35
C ARG A 10 11.45 4.91 -10.15
N CYS A 11 10.43 4.29 -10.69
CA CYS A 11 9.07 4.77 -10.51
C CYS A 11 8.09 3.60 -10.65
N GLY A 12 7.08 3.58 -9.79
CA GLY A 12 6.07 2.55 -9.88
C GLY A 12 4.84 2.86 -9.06
N PHE A 13 3.82 2.04 -9.26
CA PHE A 13 2.54 2.15 -8.58
C PHE A 13 2.43 1.08 -7.51
N VAL A 14 2.05 1.49 -6.31
CA VAL A 14 1.83 0.60 -5.18
C VAL A 14 0.35 0.68 -4.79
N ALA A 15 -0.36 -0.42 -4.94
CA ALA A 15 -1.74 -0.52 -4.54
C ALA A 15 -1.83 -0.88 -3.05
N LEU A 16 -2.56 -0.07 -2.28
CA LEU A 16 -2.82 -0.32 -0.87
C LEU A 16 -4.22 -0.93 -0.73
N ILE A 17 -4.28 -2.14 -0.23
CA ILE A 17 -5.52 -2.88 -0.08
C ILE A 17 -5.73 -3.24 1.39
N GLY A 18 -6.93 -3.06 1.88
CA GLY A 18 -7.26 -3.42 3.26
C GLY A 18 -8.70 -3.07 3.58
N ALA A 19 -9.23 -3.68 4.62
CA ALA A 19 -10.57 -3.42 5.12
C ALA A 19 -10.70 -1.95 5.57
N PRO A 20 -11.92 -1.41 5.67
CA PRO A 20 -12.11 -0.10 6.25
C PRO A 20 -11.50 -0.02 7.66
N ASN A 21 -10.93 1.13 8.00
CA ASN A 21 -10.35 1.41 9.32
C ASN A 21 -9.06 0.64 9.67
N VAL A 22 -8.41 -0.01 8.70
CA VAL A 22 -7.09 -0.64 8.95
C VAL A 22 -5.96 0.39 9.06
N GLY A 23 -6.22 1.65 8.71
CA GLY A 23 -5.25 2.73 8.81
C GLY A 23 -4.57 3.09 7.49
N LYS A 24 -5.21 2.82 6.35
CA LYS A 24 -4.64 3.18 5.03
C LYS A 24 -4.33 4.66 4.92
N SER A 25 -5.28 5.53 5.27
CA SER A 25 -5.09 6.98 5.19
C SER A 25 -3.97 7.46 6.11
N THR A 26 -3.90 6.92 7.33
CA THR A 26 -2.83 7.24 8.26
C THR A 26 -1.47 6.79 7.72
N LEU A 27 -1.43 5.62 7.10
CA LEU A 27 -0.20 5.09 6.50
C LEU A 27 0.25 5.96 5.32
N VAL A 28 -0.67 6.35 4.44
CA VAL A 28 -0.35 7.23 3.30
C VAL A 28 0.27 8.54 3.83
N ASN A 29 -0.35 9.15 4.83
CA ASN A 29 0.16 10.39 5.43
C ASN A 29 1.55 10.19 6.05
N ALA A 30 1.76 9.06 6.72
CA ALA A 30 3.06 8.74 7.32
C ALA A 30 4.15 8.51 6.26
N LEU A 31 3.82 7.82 5.18
CA LEU A 31 4.76 7.57 4.08
C LEU A 31 5.10 8.85 3.31
N VAL A 32 4.10 9.67 3.02
CA VAL A 32 4.30 10.94 2.31
C VAL A 32 5.10 11.92 3.17
N GLY A 33 4.80 11.99 4.45
CA GLY A 33 5.48 12.92 5.38
C GLY A 33 5.29 14.38 4.97
N SER A 34 6.31 15.18 5.28
CA SER A 34 6.28 16.63 4.98
C SER A 34 6.89 16.97 3.62
N LYS A 35 7.40 15.98 2.88
CA LYS A 35 8.20 16.23 1.68
C LYS A 35 7.45 16.18 0.36
N VAL A 36 6.26 15.58 0.33
CA VAL A 36 5.51 15.41 -0.90
C VAL A 36 4.04 15.69 -0.66
N THR A 37 3.43 16.42 -1.55
CA THR A 37 2.04 16.84 -1.45
C THR A 37 1.10 15.78 -1.98
N ILE A 38 -0.11 15.75 -1.43
CA ILE A 38 -1.20 14.94 -1.95
C ILE A 38 -1.56 15.45 -3.34
N VAL A 39 -1.59 14.55 -4.32
CA VAL A 39 -1.91 14.91 -5.71
C VAL A 39 -3.34 15.38 -5.79
N SER A 40 -3.55 16.50 -6.48
CA SER A 40 -4.89 17.04 -6.67
C SER A 40 -5.75 16.12 -7.53
N ARG A 41 -7.07 16.21 -7.35
CA ARG A 41 -8.04 15.41 -8.09
C ARG A 41 -7.91 15.51 -9.63
N LYS A 42 -7.25 16.55 -10.13
CA LYS A 42 -7.08 16.76 -11.56
C LYS A 42 -6.15 15.75 -12.24
N VAL A 43 -5.38 15.00 -11.46
CA VAL A 43 -4.46 13.98 -11.99
C VAL A 43 -5.10 12.59 -12.04
N GLN A 44 -6.35 12.48 -11.64
CA GLN A 44 -7.10 11.22 -11.73
C GLN A 44 -7.51 10.94 -13.18
N THR A 45 -6.54 10.60 -14.00
CA THR A 45 -6.81 10.27 -15.41
C THR A 45 -7.00 8.78 -15.63
N THR A 46 -6.88 7.97 -14.59
CA THR A 46 -6.90 6.53 -14.70
C THR A 46 -7.78 5.88 -13.65
N ARG A 47 -7.91 4.60 -13.75
CA ARG A 47 -8.79 3.68 -13.03
C ARG A 47 -8.51 3.57 -11.53
N ALA A 48 -7.48 4.20 -11.01
CA ALA A 48 -7.12 4.14 -9.60
C ALA A 48 -7.04 5.54 -9.00
N LEU A 49 -7.43 5.66 -7.74
CA LEU A 49 -7.32 6.90 -6.98
C LEU A 49 -5.91 7.05 -6.45
N ILE A 50 -5.16 8.03 -6.95
CA ILE A 50 -3.84 8.35 -6.44
C ILE A 50 -4.01 9.06 -5.10
N ARG A 51 -3.43 8.50 -4.04
CA ARG A 51 -3.53 9.04 -2.68
C ARG A 51 -2.31 9.86 -2.29
N GLY A 52 -1.17 9.56 -2.86
CA GLY A 52 0.04 10.30 -2.58
C GLY A 52 1.20 9.84 -3.44
N ILE A 53 2.21 10.68 -3.51
CA ILE A 53 3.46 10.39 -4.20
C ILE A 53 4.59 10.57 -3.20
N VAL A 54 5.46 9.58 -3.11
CA VAL A 54 6.61 9.58 -2.20
C VAL A 54 7.88 9.52 -3.02
N ILE A 55 8.85 10.35 -2.68
CA ILE A 55 10.18 10.27 -3.29
C ILE A 55 11.16 9.79 -2.22
N GLU A 56 11.80 8.66 -2.47
CA GLU A 56 12.75 8.03 -1.57
C GLU A 56 13.88 7.41 -2.38
N ASN A 57 15.12 7.75 -2.08
CA ASN A 57 16.30 7.14 -2.70
C ASN A 57 16.23 7.06 -4.24
N ASN A 58 15.91 8.18 -4.88
CA ASN A 58 15.78 8.28 -6.34
C ASN A 58 14.64 7.42 -6.93
N ALA A 59 13.67 7.06 -6.10
CA ALA A 59 12.47 6.36 -6.53
C ALA A 59 11.24 7.21 -6.28
N GLN A 60 10.32 7.20 -7.23
CA GLN A 60 8.99 7.79 -7.08
C GLN A 60 7.99 6.66 -6.83
N ILE A 61 7.36 6.68 -5.67
CA ILE A 61 6.37 5.69 -5.28
C ILE A 61 5.00 6.34 -5.37
N VAL A 62 4.17 5.88 -6.30
CA VAL A 62 2.82 6.39 -6.47
C VAL A 62 1.88 5.47 -5.71
N LEU A 63 1.32 5.98 -4.61
CA LEU A 63 0.40 5.23 -3.77
C LEU A 63 -1.02 5.36 -4.31
N VAL A 64 -1.61 4.25 -4.66
CA VAL A 64 -2.99 4.21 -5.14
C VAL A 64 -3.88 3.52 -4.12
N ASP A 65 -5.04 4.10 -3.88
CA ASP A 65 -6.01 3.54 -2.96
C ASP A 65 -7.04 2.72 -3.74
N THR A 66 -7.55 1.71 -3.08
CA THR A 66 -8.59 0.85 -3.61
C THR A 66 -9.78 0.91 -2.65
N PRO A 67 -10.54 2.03 -2.65
CA PRO A 67 -11.62 2.18 -1.69
C PRO A 67 -12.76 1.21 -1.98
N GLY A 68 -13.36 0.70 -0.93
CA GLY A 68 -14.64 0.00 -0.99
C GLY A 68 -14.64 -1.33 -1.70
N ILE A 69 -13.52 -2.06 -1.70
CA ILE A 69 -13.45 -3.38 -2.34
C ILE A 69 -14.42 -4.38 -1.70
N PHE A 70 -14.83 -4.14 -0.45
CA PHE A 70 -15.50 -5.14 0.34
C PHE A 70 -16.97 -4.79 0.60
N ALA A 71 -17.83 -5.75 0.39
CA ALA A 71 -19.27 -5.68 0.63
C ALA A 71 -19.95 -4.51 -0.10
N PRO A 72 -20.03 -4.54 -1.45
CA PRO A 72 -20.80 -3.55 -2.19
C PRO A 72 -22.26 -3.63 -1.78
N LYS A 73 -22.74 -2.61 -1.09
CA LYS A 73 -24.10 -2.54 -0.59
C LYS A 73 -25.10 -2.03 -1.64
N ARG A 74 -24.60 -1.47 -2.75
CA ARG A 74 -25.40 -0.84 -3.80
C ARG A 74 -24.77 -1.10 -5.17
N ARG A 75 -25.56 -0.94 -6.24
CA ARG A 75 -25.09 -1.13 -7.62
C ARG A 75 -23.90 -0.24 -7.99
N LEU A 76 -23.85 0.97 -7.45
CA LEU A 76 -22.73 1.88 -7.66
C LEU A 76 -21.41 1.33 -7.08
N ASP A 77 -21.52 0.57 -6.00
CA ASP A 77 -20.34 0.01 -5.33
C ASP A 77 -19.65 -1.07 -6.18
N ARG A 78 -20.40 -1.77 -7.03
CA ARG A 78 -19.84 -2.79 -7.93
C ARG A 78 -18.90 -2.19 -8.96
N ALA A 79 -19.26 -1.03 -9.52
CA ALA A 79 -18.39 -0.33 -10.46
C ALA A 79 -17.13 0.17 -9.77
N MET A 80 -17.25 0.68 -8.56
CA MET A 80 -16.11 1.12 -7.75
C MET A 80 -15.20 -0.04 -7.36
N VAL A 81 -15.78 -1.18 -6.99
CA VAL A 81 -15.04 -2.40 -6.66
C VAL A 81 -14.27 -2.89 -7.89
N SER A 82 -14.90 -2.92 -9.05
CA SER A 82 -14.25 -3.30 -10.31
C SER A 82 -13.09 -2.37 -10.64
N THR A 83 -13.27 -1.06 -10.46
CA THR A 83 -12.22 -0.06 -10.69
C THR A 83 -11.04 -0.26 -9.73
N ALA A 84 -11.33 -0.52 -8.45
CA ALA A 84 -10.31 -0.77 -7.45
C ALA A 84 -9.48 -2.03 -7.78
N TRP A 85 -10.14 -3.10 -8.20
CA TRP A 85 -9.45 -4.33 -8.59
C TRP A 85 -8.63 -4.14 -9.89
N SER A 86 -9.12 -3.33 -10.83
CA SER A 86 -8.31 -2.93 -12.00
C SER A 86 -7.06 -2.21 -11.56
N GLY A 87 -7.15 -1.29 -10.61
CA GLY A 87 -6.00 -0.59 -10.05
C GLY A 87 -4.99 -1.53 -9.44
N ALA A 88 -5.44 -2.55 -8.70
CA ALA A 88 -4.56 -3.56 -8.12
C ALA A 88 -3.86 -4.38 -9.21
N HIS A 89 -4.56 -4.74 -10.28
CA HIS A 89 -3.99 -5.48 -11.40
C HIS A 89 -2.98 -4.65 -12.20
N ASP A 90 -3.15 -3.34 -12.26
CA ASP A 90 -2.27 -2.43 -13.00
C ASP A 90 -1.08 -1.94 -12.15
N ALA A 91 -1.04 -2.25 -10.86
CA ALA A 91 0.04 -1.84 -9.97
C ALA A 91 1.29 -2.70 -10.17
N ASP A 92 2.44 -2.14 -9.82
CA ASP A 92 3.71 -2.87 -9.83
C ASP A 92 3.88 -3.72 -8.57
N LEU A 93 3.25 -3.30 -7.49
CA LEU A 93 3.33 -3.94 -6.19
C LEU A 93 2.00 -3.78 -5.46
N VAL A 94 1.57 -4.82 -4.78
CA VAL A 94 0.35 -4.81 -3.98
C VAL A 94 0.71 -4.96 -2.51
N CYS A 95 0.21 -4.06 -1.68
CA CYS A 95 0.39 -4.12 -0.23
C CYS A 95 -0.95 -4.35 0.44
N MET A 96 -1.06 -5.44 1.17
CA MET A 96 -2.24 -5.72 1.98
C MET A 96 -2.01 -5.24 3.41
N LEU A 97 -2.92 -4.41 3.90
CA LEU A 97 -2.91 -3.95 5.29
C LEU A 97 -3.86 -4.76 6.14
N ILE A 98 -3.39 -5.17 7.30
CA ILE A 98 -4.19 -5.83 8.33
C ILE A 98 -4.07 -5.03 9.61
N ASP A 99 -5.19 -4.79 10.29
CA ASP A 99 -5.22 -4.25 11.64
C ASP A 99 -4.81 -5.37 12.60
N ALA A 100 -3.70 -5.17 13.31
CA ALA A 100 -3.16 -6.18 14.22
C ALA A 100 -4.18 -6.60 15.30
N ARG A 101 -5.01 -5.66 15.73
CA ARG A 101 -6.02 -5.91 16.76
C ARG A 101 -7.20 -6.73 16.23
N ALA A 102 -7.65 -6.44 15.01
CA ALA A 102 -8.76 -7.17 14.40
C ALA A 102 -8.34 -8.53 13.87
N GLY A 103 -7.07 -8.67 13.46
CA GLY A 103 -6.57 -9.90 12.89
C GLY A 103 -7.17 -10.19 11.51
N ILE A 104 -7.23 -11.46 11.16
CA ILE A 104 -7.87 -11.91 9.92
C ILE A 104 -9.35 -12.14 10.19
N ASP A 105 -10.12 -11.07 10.14
CA ASP A 105 -11.58 -11.11 10.24
C ASP A 105 -12.20 -11.48 8.90
N GLU A 106 -13.53 -11.46 8.80
CA GLU A 106 -14.25 -11.79 7.56
C GLU A 106 -13.82 -10.93 6.38
N GLU A 107 -13.62 -9.63 6.61
CA GLU A 107 -13.22 -8.71 5.54
C GLU A 107 -11.80 -9.00 5.07
N ALA A 108 -10.87 -9.18 5.99
CA ALA A 108 -9.49 -9.53 5.67
C ALA A 108 -9.41 -10.89 4.96
N ASP A 109 -10.22 -11.85 5.41
CA ASP A 109 -10.30 -13.18 4.79
C ASP A 109 -10.77 -13.09 3.33
N ALA A 110 -11.81 -12.31 3.07
CA ALA A 110 -12.32 -12.09 1.73
C ALA A 110 -11.27 -11.43 0.82
N ILE A 111 -10.51 -10.48 1.35
CA ILE A 111 -9.41 -9.83 0.62
C ILE A 111 -8.34 -10.84 0.25
N LEU A 112 -7.90 -11.63 1.21
CA LEU A 112 -6.88 -12.66 0.98
C LEU A 112 -7.29 -13.62 -0.13
N GLY A 113 -8.55 -14.04 -0.10
CA GLY A 113 -9.10 -14.92 -1.13
C GLY A 113 -9.04 -14.31 -2.53
N LYS A 114 -9.36 -13.04 -2.64
CA LYS A 114 -9.34 -12.33 -3.94
C LYS A 114 -7.91 -12.02 -4.39
N LEU A 115 -7.01 -11.70 -3.47
CA LEU A 115 -5.61 -11.44 -3.80
C LEU A 115 -4.89 -12.67 -4.36
N ALA A 116 -5.38 -13.85 -4.06
CA ALA A 116 -4.80 -15.08 -4.59
C ALA A 116 -4.81 -15.12 -6.13
N SER A 117 -5.73 -14.42 -6.77
CA SER A 117 -5.82 -14.32 -8.23
C SER A 117 -4.98 -13.21 -8.85
N VAL A 118 -4.39 -12.34 -8.02
CA VAL A 118 -3.55 -11.24 -8.49
C VAL A 118 -2.11 -11.73 -8.64
N ALA A 119 -1.55 -11.62 -9.84
CA ALA A 119 -0.24 -12.19 -10.16
C ALA A 119 0.95 -11.33 -9.69
N HIS A 120 0.72 -10.09 -9.30
CA HIS A 120 1.79 -9.17 -8.91
C HIS A 120 2.42 -9.53 -7.57
N PRO A 121 3.68 -9.09 -7.32
CA PRO A 121 4.30 -9.23 -6.00
C PRO A 121 3.44 -8.59 -4.91
N LYS A 122 3.40 -9.23 -3.75
CA LYS A 122 2.56 -8.81 -2.64
C LYS A 122 3.36 -8.69 -1.36
N LEU A 123 3.16 -7.59 -0.64
CA LEU A 123 3.70 -7.38 0.69
C LEU A 123 2.57 -7.37 1.70
N LEU A 124 2.84 -7.88 2.89
CA LEU A 124 1.92 -7.82 4.00
C LEU A 124 2.36 -6.70 4.96
N ILE A 125 1.42 -5.84 5.34
CA ILE A 125 1.66 -4.78 6.30
C ILE A 125 0.69 -4.97 7.46
N ILE A 126 1.23 -5.30 8.63
CA ILE A 126 0.45 -5.43 9.86
C ILE A 126 0.58 -4.10 10.61
N ASN A 127 -0.52 -3.37 10.69
CA ASN A 127 -0.57 -2.04 11.28
C ASN A 127 -1.14 -2.08 12.69
N LYS A 128 -0.88 -1.02 13.47
CA LYS A 128 -1.35 -0.85 14.85
C LYS A 128 -0.70 -1.86 15.81
N ILE A 129 0.59 -2.14 15.59
CA ILE A 129 1.33 -3.10 16.42
C ILE A 129 1.47 -2.67 17.88
N ASP A 130 1.33 -1.37 18.15
CA ASP A 130 1.34 -0.81 19.49
C ASP A 130 0.15 -1.27 20.35
N LEU A 131 -0.91 -1.79 19.71
CA LEU A 131 -2.14 -2.18 20.39
C LEU A 131 -2.22 -3.67 20.75
N VAL A 132 -1.23 -4.48 20.36
CA VAL A 132 -1.26 -5.93 20.59
C VAL A 132 0.10 -6.46 21.04
N PRO A 133 0.12 -7.58 21.80
CA PRO A 133 1.38 -8.21 22.20
C PRO A 133 2.12 -8.83 21.01
N ARG A 134 3.43 -8.93 21.14
CA ARG A 134 4.31 -9.44 20.10
C ARG A 134 3.95 -10.86 19.65
N GLU A 135 3.55 -11.72 20.57
CA GLU A 135 3.18 -13.11 20.27
C GLU A 135 2.00 -13.17 19.29
N LYS A 136 1.04 -12.26 19.46
CA LYS A 136 -0.11 -12.17 18.54
C LYS A 136 0.31 -11.70 17.16
N LEU A 137 1.27 -10.79 17.09
CA LEU A 137 1.79 -10.31 15.81
C LEU A 137 2.45 -11.43 15.03
N LEU A 138 3.27 -12.23 15.68
CA LEU A 138 3.96 -13.36 15.04
C LEU A 138 2.95 -14.41 14.56
N ALA A 139 1.96 -14.73 15.37
CA ALA A 139 0.90 -15.67 15.01
C ALA A 139 0.10 -15.16 13.81
N LEU A 140 -0.23 -13.87 13.79
CA LEU A 140 -0.98 -13.25 12.70
C LEU A 140 -0.17 -13.27 11.40
N ALA A 141 1.11 -12.97 11.48
CA ALA A 141 2.00 -13.00 10.31
C ALA A 141 2.09 -14.42 9.73
N GLN A 142 2.21 -15.43 10.58
CA GLN A 142 2.24 -16.82 10.16
C GLN A 142 0.91 -17.23 9.49
N GLU A 143 -0.21 -16.86 10.08
CA GLU A 143 -1.52 -17.19 9.56
C GLU A 143 -1.74 -16.56 8.19
N ALA A 144 -1.42 -15.28 8.03
CA ALA A 144 -1.56 -14.58 6.75
C ALA A 144 -0.66 -15.17 5.67
N ASN A 145 0.60 -15.48 6.01
CA ASN A 145 1.55 -16.06 5.07
C ASN A 145 1.21 -17.49 4.68
N ALA A 146 0.52 -18.22 5.54
CA ALA A 146 0.01 -19.55 5.21
C ALA A 146 -1.13 -19.48 4.18
N ARG A 147 -1.90 -18.39 4.19
CA ARG A 147 -3.00 -18.17 3.26
C ARG A 147 -2.54 -17.67 1.89
N LEU A 148 -1.47 -16.89 1.85
CA LEU A 148 -0.99 -16.24 0.63
C LEU A 148 0.52 -16.00 0.75
N PRO A 149 1.31 -16.34 -0.28
CA PRO A 149 2.77 -16.18 -0.21
C PRO A 149 3.17 -14.72 -0.40
N PHE A 150 3.22 -13.95 0.68
CA PHE A 150 3.75 -12.61 0.67
C PHE A 150 5.27 -12.64 0.57
N GLU A 151 5.84 -11.73 -0.21
CA GLU A 151 7.30 -11.66 -0.37
C GLU A 151 7.99 -11.15 0.89
N GLN A 152 7.30 -10.29 1.63
CA GLN A 152 7.82 -9.71 2.87
C GLN A 152 6.67 -9.25 3.75
N THR A 153 6.88 -9.30 5.07
CA THR A 153 5.91 -8.86 6.07
C THR A 153 6.51 -7.70 6.88
N PHE A 154 5.76 -6.62 6.99
CA PHE A 154 6.14 -5.46 7.78
C PHE A 154 5.19 -5.32 8.97
N MET A 155 5.76 -5.02 10.12
CA MET A 155 4.99 -4.74 11.34
C MET A 155 5.22 -3.29 11.71
N ILE A 156 4.15 -2.48 11.64
CA ILE A 156 4.25 -1.03 11.77
C ILE A 156 3.19 -0.46 12.68
N SER A 157 3.44 0.76 13.13
CA SER A 157 2.42 1.65 13.65
C SER A 157 2.44 2.93 12.82
N ALA A 158 1.48 3.08 11.93
CA ALA A 158 1.39 4.26 11.08
C ALA A 158 1.19 5.53 11.90
N MET A 159 0.49 5.41 13.04
CA MET A 159 0.22 6.54 13.90
C MET A 159 1.48 7.04 14.64
N SER A 160 2.32 6.14 15.15
CA SER A 160 3.55 6.51 15.85
C SER A 160 4.75 6.67 14.93
N GLY A 161 4.70 6.12 13.72
CA GLY A 161 5.81 6.11 12.78
C GLY A 161 6.69 4.88 12.86
N ASP A 162 6.47 3.98 13.81
CA ASP A 162 7.28 2.78 13.97
C ASP A 162 7.24 1.90 12.73
N GLY A 163 8.41 1.59 12.18
CA GLY A 163 8.55 0.72 11.02
C GLY A 163 8.23 1.37 9.68
N VAL A 164 7.74 2.61 9.68
CA VAL A 164 7.31 3.31 8.45
C VAL A 164 8.52 3.64 7.55
N ASP A 165 9.65 4.05 8.14
CA ASP A 165 10.84 4.37 7.36
C ASP A 165 11.39 3.13 6.66
N ASP A 166 11.40 1.99 7.33
CA ASP A 166 11.83 0.72 6.75
C ASP A 166 10.90 0.29 5.62
N LEU A 167 9.61 0.48 5.79
CA LEU A 167 8.61 0.19 4.75
C LEU A 167 8.84 1.09 3.52
N ARG A 168 9.04 2.39 3.74
CA ARG A 168 9.29 3.34 2.65
C ARG A 168 10.53 2.95 1.85
N ALA A 169 11.63 2.62 2.52
CA ALA A 169 12.87 2.20 1.87
C ALA A 169 12.67 0.91 1.08
N ALA A 170 11.95 -0.05 1.63
CA ALA A 170 11.66 -1.31 0.95
C ALA A 170 10.79 -1.10 -0.30
N LEU A 171 9.81 -0.23 -0.23
CA LEU A 171 8.98 0.12 -1.39
C LEU A 171 9.82 0.76 -2.49
N ALA A 172 10.72 1.67 -2.13
CA ALA A 172 11.60 2.33 -3.09
C ALA A 172 12.47 1.34 -3.85
N LEU A 173 13.02 0.35 -3.17
CA LEU A 173 13.88 -0.67 -3.78
C LEU A 173 13.12 -1.59 -4.74
N ARG A 174 11.81 -1.69 -4.59
CA ARG A 174 10.96 -2.57 -5.41
C ARG A 174 10.38 -1.88 -6.63
N MET A 175 10.56 -0.57 -6.75
CA MET A 175 10.05 0.15 -7.92
C MET A 175 10.87 -0.21 -9.16
N PRO A 176 10.23 -0.41 -10.32
CA PRO A 176 10.94 -0.68 -11.56
C PRO A 176 11.76 0.52 -12.02
N GLU A 177 12.87 0.26 -12.70
CA GLU A 177 13.66 1.33 -13.30
C GLU A 177 12.87 2.05 -14.38
N GLY A 178 12.97 3.37 -14.40
CA GLY A 178 12.28 4.21 -15.36
C GLY A 178 12.15 5.64 -14.87
N PRO A 179 11.79 6.56 -15.77
CA PRO A 179 11.64 7.97 -15.42
C PRO A 179 10.41 8.17 -14.52
N PHE A 180 10.43 9.24 -13.73
CA PHE A 180 9.29 9.61 -12.88
C PHE A 180 8.07 9.89 -13.75
N HIS A 181 6.92 9.35 -13.36
CA HIS A 181 5.65 9.59 -14.03
C HIS A 181 5.13 11.01 -13.77
N TYR A 182 5.46 11.57 -12.61
CA TYR A 182 5.02 12.89 -12.19
C TYR A 182 6.23 13.79 -11.93
N PRO A 183 6.47 14.83 -12.74
CA PRO A 183 7.56 15.78 -12.51
C PRO A 183 7.38 16.53 -11.18
N GLU A 184 8.48 17.00 -10.60
CA GLU A 184 8.47 17.70 -9.32
C GLU A 184 7.54 18.92 -9.30
N ASP A 185 7.44 19.62 -10.42
CA ASP A 185 6.56 20.78 -10.56
C ASP A 185 5.06 20.44 -10.50
N GLN A 186 4.71 19.18 -10.70
CA GLN A 186 3.33 18.71 -10.60
C GLN A 186 2.99 18.13 -9.23
N MET A 187 3.97 18.05 -8.34
CA MET A 187 3.81 17.46 -7.01
C MET A 187 3.57 18.48 -5.89
N SER A 188 3.55 19.75 -6.20
CA SER A 188 3.35 20.83 -5.21
C SER A 188 1.90 21.29 -5.10
#